data_451119a6590601a0963290ad4da27c4e
#
_entry.id   451119a6590601a0963290ad4da27c4e
#
_cell.length_a   1.000
_cell.length_b   1.000
_cell.length_c   1.000
_cell.angle_alpha   90.00
_cell.angle_beta   90.00
_cell.angle_gamma   90.00
#
_symmetry.space_group_name_H-M   'P 1'
#
loop_
_entity.id
_entity.type
_entity.pdbx_description
1 polymer ?
#
loop_
_entity_poly.entity_id
_entity_poly.type
_entity_poly.pdbx_seq_one_letter_code
_entity_poly.pdbx_strand_id
1 'polypeptide(L)'
;MRWGTELRPKEGGYFQEVLHHTDDHVYLTTLTKGKLHIVKLDKDLNTVYDEELPLKVADAWHELERIVFLGDHVVIFTSVYSRKEKLTILYKRNFDDADMRPQGPPEKIYQVQAEGRKNTGGFDVYISPDRQRMLLKTFQPWEENAPVRMDLRLYDADLQLINERIVQLPYPDERFMTESVILDDDGTVMVLGILYDEKHEAKVNRKKGDATYTYHLLVVPPDDMEPADHVIDVRDKFLQDMTFAIGETGDIVCGGFYGNTNEWNIRGAYFLKLDRSTKAISHQSFKEFDDDFITSYMTEKEANKLEKDAAKKDEDLQMYSFELSDIVLREDGGAVFVGEQSYDIESCYTDSKGNTRCVTLFFNNDIVVINIDPDGEIEWARKVPKRQRITGTVAYSSYALCVVEDKIYFVFNDSNKNFPFSEGGDLDYAIWRGKDPMVSLVTVEYDGTTHREALLATDLQDAIISTVVCRQVDDDRMFIYATRGKIFQYGYITFQ
;
A
#
# COMPACT_ATOMS: atom_id res chain seq x y z
N MET A 1 -23.77 3.25 -10.17
CA MET A 1 -23.21 1.92 -9.87
C MET A 1 -23.77 0.86 -10.78
N ARG A 2 -22.97 -0.13 -11.14
CA ARG A 2 -23.37 -1.32 -11.92
C ARG A 2 -22.87 -2.56 -11.20
N TRP A 3 -23.73 -3.58 -11.09
CA TRP A 3 -23.40 -4.84 -10.40
C TRP A 3 -23.40 -6.01 -11.36
N GLY A 4 -22.46 -6.91 -11.17
CA GLY A 4 -22.43 -8.23 -11.81
C GLY A 4 -23.40 -9.21 -11.12
N THR A 5 -23.31 -10.48 -11.51
CA THR A 5 -24.14 -11.54 -10.97
C THR A 5 -23.83 -11.82 -9.50
N GLU A 6 -24.87 -12.10 -8.68
CA GLU A 6 -24.68 -12.60 -7.31
C GLU A 6 -23.96 -13.94 -7.30
N LEU A 7 -22.89 -14.02 -6.53
CA LEU A 7 -22.08 -15.21 -6.38
C LEU A 7 -22.19 -15.76 -4.95
N ARG A 8 -22.19 -17.07 -4.85
CA ARG A 8 -22.16 -17.76 -3.56
C ARG A 8 -20.93 -18.66 -3.53
N PRO A 9 -19.91 -18.33 -2.75
CA PRO A 9 -18.76 -19.21 -2.66
C PRO A 9 -19.19 -20.57 -2.13
N LYS A 10 -18.93 -21.61 -2.90
CA LYS A 10 -19.28 -22.98 -2.53
C LYS A 10 -18.56 -23.46 -1.27
N GLU A 11 -17.66 -22.73 -0.70
CA GLU A 11 -16.92 -23.01 0.55
C GLU A 11 -15.93 -21.87 0.89
N GLY A 12 -16.41 -20.61 0.94
CA GLY A 12 -15.63 -19.51 1.48
C GLY A 12 -14.49 -19.04 0.60
N GLY A 13 -14.72 -18.91 -0.69
CA GLY A 13 -13.81 -18.21 -1.57
C GLY A 13 -13.74 -16.72 -1.16
N TYR A 14 -12.53 -16.20 -0.97
CA TYR A 14 -12.29 -14.79 -0.66
C TYR A 14 -11.54 -14.16 -1.82
N PHE A 15 -12.01 -13.00 -2.23
CA PHE A 15 -11.29 -12.16 -3.17
C PHE A 15 -9.96 -11.72 -2.55
N GLN A 16 -8.87 -11.74 -3.34
CA GLN A 16 -7.55 -11.38 -2.88
C GLN A 16 -7.09 -10.04 -3.48
N GLU A 17 -7.04 -9.95 -4.81
CA GLU A 17 -6.58 -8.74 -5.49
C GLU A 17 -7.05 -8.68 -6.95
N VAL A 18 -7.09 -7.46 -7.51
CA VAL A 18 -7.16 -7.22 -8.95
C VAL A 18 -5.73 -7.26 -9.50
N LEU A 19 -5.47 -8.18 -10.42
CA LEU A 19 -4.17 -8.34 -11.06
C LEU A 19 -3.98 -7.36 -12.22
N HIS A 20 -5.03 -7.23 -13.02
CA HIS A 20 -5.01 -6.45 -14.25
C HIS A 20 -6.44 -6.15 -14.72
N HIS A 21 -6.59 -5.10 -15.51
CA HIS A 21 -7.82 -4.79 -16.22
C HIS A 21 -7.51 -4.32 -17.65
N THR A 22 -8.48 -4.51 -18.51
CA THR A 22 -8.56 -3.98 -19.87
C THR A 22 -9.97 -3.46 -20.10
N ASP A 23 -10.24 -2.83 -21.21
CA ASP A 23 -11.61 -2.35 -21.55
C ASP A 23 -12.66 -3.48 -21.52
N ASP A 24 -12.25 -4.70 -21.82
CA ASP A 24 -13.15 -5.85 -21.94
C ASP A 24 -13.11 -6.82 -20.76
N HIS A 25 -12.05 -6.81 -19.93
CA HIS A 25 -11.83 -7.84 -18.92
C HIS A 25 -11.22 -7.30 -17.64
N VAL A 26 -11.55 -7.95 -16.52
CA VAL A 26 -10.85 -7.81 -15.23
C VAL A 26 -10.26 -9.16 -14.83
N TYR A 27 -9.00 -9.16 -14.48
CA TYR A 27 -8.27 -10.34 -13.98
C TYR A 27 -8.03 -10.17 -12.48
N LEU A 28 -8.38 -11.20 -11.74
CA LEU A 28 -8.27 -11.15 -10.28
C LEU A 28 -7.91 -12.52 -9.70
N THR A 29 -7.49 -12.54 -8.46
CA THR A 29 -7.28 -13.75 -7.69
C THR A 29 -8.33 -13.94 -6.61
N THR A 30 -8.69 -15.20 -6.37
CA THR A 30 -9.54 -15.59 -5.25
C THR A 30 -8.93 -16.77 -4.51
N LEU A 31 -9.21 -16.86 -3.21
CA LEU A 31 -8.84 -18.02 -2.41
C LEU A 31 -10.06 -18.88 -2.17
N THR A 32 -10.14 -20.04 -2.81
CA THR A 32 -11.24 -21.00 -2.67
C THR A 32 -10.73 -22.28 -2.04
N LYS A 33 -11.28 -22.69 -0.89
CA LYS A 33 -10.85 -23.89 -0.12
C LYS A 33 -9.35 -23.88 0.22
N GLY A 34 -8.77 -22.72 0.46
CA GLY A 34 -7.33 -22.57 0.71
C GLY A 34 -6.45 -22.72 -0.53
N LYS A 35 -7.03 -22.73 -1.73
CA LYS A 35 -6.34 -22.76 -3.00
C LYS A 35 -6.53 -21.44 -3.73
N LEU A 36 -5.47 -20.96 -4.34
CA LEU A 36 -5.50 -19.75 -5.14
C LEU A 36 -6.08 -20.05 -6.52
N HIS A 37 -7.03 -19.25 -6.93
CA HIS A 37 -7.64 -19.27 -8.25
C HIS A 37 -7.32 -17.98 -9.00
N ILE A 38 -7.19 -18.07 -10.31
CA ILE A 38 -7.24 -16.94 -11.23
C ILE A 38 -8.65 -16.88 -11.80
N VAL A 39 -9.23 -15.69 -11.77
CA VAL A 39 -10.56 -15.42 -12.30
C VAL A 39 -10.46 -14.34 -13.36
N LYS A 40 -11.09 -14.55 -14.50
CA LYS A 40 -11.27 -13.57 -15.57
C LYS A 40 -12.75 -13.24 -15.66
N LEU A 41 -13.06 -11.96 -15.56
CA LEU A 41 -14.42 -11.42 -15.73
C LEU A 41 -14.51 -10.68 -17.06
N ASP A 42 -15.68 -10.74 -17.71
CA ASP A 42 -15.99 -9.87 -18.86
C ASP A 42 -16.36 -8.45 -18.41
N LYS A 43 -16.58 -7.56 -19.36
CA LYS A 43 -16.99 -6.17 -19.11
C LYS A 43 -18.33 -6.06 -18.36
N ASP A 44 -19.15 -7.11 -18.38
CA ASP A 44 -20.43 -7.20 -17.67
C ASP A 44 -20.27 -7.87 -16.29
N LEU A 45 -19.03 -8.13 -15.88
CA LEU A 45 -18.66 -8.80 -14.62
C LEU A 45 -19.15 -10.25 -14.50
N ASN A 46 -19.39 -10.91 -15.62
CA ASN A 46 -19.65 -12.34 -15.63
C ASN A 46 -18.31 -13.09 -15.64
N THR A 47 -18.26 -14.20 -14.93
CA THR A 47 -17.08 -15.06 -14.91
C THR A 47 -16.90 -15.74 -16.25
N VAL A 48 -15.80 -15.46 -16.94
CA VAL A 48 -15.36 -16.13 -18.17
C VAL A 48 -14.51 -17.35 -17.84
N TYR A 49 -13.68 -17.21 -16.80
CA TYR A 49 -12.72 -18.21 -16.35
C TYR A 49 -12.58 -18.18 -14.83
N ASP A 50 -12.52 -19.36 -14.19
CA ASP A 50 -12.26 -19.52 -12.74
C ASP A 50 -11.61 -20.89 -12.51
N GLU A 51 -10.30 -20.92 -12.38
CA GLU A 51 -9.53 -22.15 -12.23
C GLU A 51 -8.46 -22.04 -11.15
N GLU A 52 -8.17 -23.16 -10.49
CA GLU A 52 -7.09 -23.26 -9.51
C GLU A 52 -5.73 -23.00 -10.17
N LEU A 53 -4.94 -22.10 -9.60
CA LEU A 53 -3.58 -21.88 -10.03
C LEU A 53 -2.73 -23.14 -9.79
N PRO A 54 -2.10 -23.74 -10.84
CA PRO A 54 -1.36 -24.98 -10.71
C PRO A 54 0.02 -24.77 -10.06
N LEU A 55 0.05 -24.60 -8.73
CA LEU A 55 1.28 -24.44 -7.95
C LEU A 55 2.01 -25.77 -7.67
N LYS A 56 1.37 -26.91 -7.92
CA LYS A 56 2.06 -28.21 -7.86
C LYS A 56 2.66 -28.55 -9.22
N VAL A 57 3.98 -28.58 -9.30
CA VAL A 57 4.73 -28.88 -10.52
C VAL A 57 5.51 -30.18 -10.31
N ALA A 58 5.25 -31.20 -11.11
CA ALA A 58 5.72 -32.57 -10.89
C ALA A 58 5.34 -33.03 -9.46
N ASP A 59 6.31 -33.34 -8.61
CA ASP A 59 6.06 -33.78 -7.23
C ASP A 59 6.35 -32.69 -6.18
N ALA A 60 6.69 -31.46 -6.62
CA ALA A 60 7.01 -30.34 -5.72
C ALA A 60 5.89 -29.31 -5.67
N TRP A 61 5.64 -28.77 -4.47
CA TRP A 61 4.84 -27.58 -4.29
C TRP A 61 5.74 -26.34 -4.45
N HIS A 62 5.33 -25.45 -5.33
CA HIS A 62 5.97 -24.14 -5.52
C HIS A 62 5.24 -23.09 -4.69
N GLU A 63 5.98 -22.13 -4.18
CA GLU A 63 5.45 -20.90 -3.60
C GLU A 63 5.20 -19.90 -4.72
N LEU A 64 4.08 -19.17 -4.66
CA LEU A 64 3.78 -18.10 -5.61
C LEU A 64 4.60 -16.87 -5.22
N GLU A 65 5.41 -16.37 -6.15
CA GLU A 65 6.14 -15.11 -5.97
C GLU A 65 5.32 -13.94 -6.54
N ARG A 66 4.92 -14.03 -7.80
CA ARG A 66 4.16 -12.96 -8.46
C ARG A 66 3.39 -13.47 -9.67
N ILE A 67 2.23 -12.84 -9.93
CA ILE A 67 1.52 -12.92 -11.21
C ILE A 67 1.67 -11.56 -11.87
N VAL A 68 2.18 -11.52 -13.09
CA VAL A 68 2.42 -10.28 -13.81
C VAL A 68 1.80 -10.30 -15.20
N PHE A 69 1.34 -9.14 -15.63
CA PHE A 69 0.96 -8.83 -17.00
C PHE A 69 2.06 -7.94 -17.56
N LEU A 70 2.86 -8.47 -18.47
CA LEU A 70 4.06 -7.83 -19.02
C LEU A 70 3.90 -7.77 -20.54
N GLY A 71 3.78 -6.55 -21.11
CA GLY A 71 3.31 -6.43 -22.49
C GLY A 71 1.99 -7.18 -22.67
N ASP A 72 1.95 -8.07 -23.66
CA ASP A 72 0.78 -8.91 -23.96
C ASP A 72 0.85 -10.31 -23.29
N HIS A 73 1.78 -10.49 -22.34
CA HIS A 73 2.03 -11.79 -21.72
C HIS A 73 1.52 -11.84 -20.28
N VAL A 74 0.91 -12.96 -19.92
CA VAL A 74 0.63 -13.31 -18.53
C VAL A 74 1.70 -14.29 -18.06
N VAL A 75 2.47 -13.88 -17.06
CA VAL A 75 3.58 -14.67 -16.53
C VAL A 75 3.40 -14.89 -15.02
N ILE A 76 3.55 -16.14 -14.61
CA ILE A 76 3.49 -16.50 -13.18
C ILE A 76 4.89 -16.93 -12.74
N PHE A 77 5.39 -16.22 -11.74
CA PHE A 77 6.65 -16.53 -11.07
C PHE A 77 6.38 -17.36 -9.82
N THR A 78 7.10 -18.46 -9.71
CA THR A 78 7.01 -19.37 -8.57
C THR A 78 8.39 -19.80 -8.12
N SER A 79 8.56 -20.07 -6.83
CA SER A 79 9.83 -20.57 -6.31
C SER A 79 9.70 -21.92 -5.62
N VAL A 80 10.82 -22.59 -5.48
CA VAL A 80 10.92 -23.82 -4.70
C VAL A 80 12.29 -23.92 -4.02
N TYR A 81 12.28 -24.25 -2.75
CA TYR A 81 13.51 -24.56 -2.01
C TYR A 81 13.88 -26.05 -2.17
N SER A 82 15.02 -26.30 -2.82
CA SER A 82 15.62 -27.64 -2.95
C SER A 82 16.53 -27.91 -1.75
N ARG A 83 16.04 -28.76 -0.82
CA ARG A 83 16.85 -29.16 0.36
C ARG A 83 18.11 -29.94 -0.05
N LYS A 84 18.03 -30.71 -1.12
CA LYS A 84 19.16 -31.54 -1.59
C LYS A 84 20.27 -30.69 -2.17
N GLU A 85 19.90 -29.68 -2.93
CA GLU A 85 20.86 -28.82 -3.64
C GLU A 85 21.22 -27.57 -2.82
N LYS A 86 20.48 -27.29 -1.76
CA LYS A 86 20.54 -26.05 -0.98
C LYS A 86 20.39 -24.81 -1.88
N LEU A 87 19.37 -24.83 -2.72
CA LEU A 87 19.06 -23.75 -3.64
C LEU A 87 17.60 -23.33 -3.48
N THR A 88 17.33 -22.05 -3.58
CA THR A 88 16.01 -21.52 -3.86
C THR A 88 15.97 -21.17 -5.35
N ILE A 89 15.05 -21.77 -6.08
CA ILE A 89 15.02 -21.72 -7.54
C ILE A 89 13.73 -20.99 -7.95
N LEU A 90 13.89 -19.95 -8.75
CA LEU A 90 12.78 -19.18 -9.34
C LEU A 90 12.46 -19.76 -10.72
N TYR A 91 11.19 -19.98 -10.94
CA TYR A 91 10.62 -20.43 -12.22
C TYR A 91 9.64 -19.39 -12.74
N LYS A 92 9.60 -19.24 -14.06
CA LYS A 92 8.54 -18.55 -14.79
C LYS A 92 7.66 -19.58 -15.51
N ARG A 93 6.42 -19.22 -15.73
CA ARG A 93 5.50 -19.97 -16.58
C ARG A 93 4.58 -19.00 -17.29
N ASN A 94 4.56 -19.06 -18.60
CA ASN A 94 3.65 -18.27 -19.41
C ASN A 94 2.25 -18.88 -19.40
N PHE A 95 1.25 -18.00 -19.43
CA PHE A 95 -0.15 -18.38 -19.50
C PHE A 95 -0.80 -17.72 -20.71
N ASP A 96 -1.72 -18.43 -21.32
CA ASP A 96 -2.54 -17.88 -22.39
C ASP A 96 -3.56 -16.92 -21.82
N ASP A 97 -3.66 -15.70 -22.37
CA ASP A 97 -4.61 -14.71 -21.90
C ASP A 97 -6.07 -15.09 -22.19
N ALA A 98 -6.32 -15.84 -23.25
CA ALA A 98 -7.68 -16.18 -23.65
C ALA A 98 -8.36 -17.15 -22.67
N ASP A 99 -7.63 -18.18 -22.22
CA ASP A 99 -8.19 -19.25 -21.38
C ASP A 99 -7.40 -19.50 -20.07
N MET A 100 -6.41 -18.62 -19.77
CA MET A 100 -5.55 -18.69 -18.58
C MET A 100 -4.93 -20.08 -18.35
N ARG A 101 -4.61 -20.78 -19.43
CA ARG A 101 -3.92 -22.07 -19.36
C ARG A 101 -2.42 -21.91 -19.47
N PRO A 102 -1.67 -22.75 -18.75
CA PRO A 102 -0.22 -22.69 -18.83
C PRO A 102 0.28 -23.10 -20.22
N GLN A 103 1.15 -22.28 -20.79
CA GLN A 103 1.83 -22.53 -22.05
C GLN A 103 3.16 -23.27 -21.79
N GLY A 104 3.10 -24.59 -21.65
CA GLY A 104 4.29 -25.41 -21.42
C GLY A 104 4.65 -25.62 -19.93
N PRO A 105 5.79 -26.26 -19.67
CA PRO A 105 6.29 -26.50 -18.32
C PRO A 105 6.90 -25.21 -17.74
N PRO A 106 7.04 -25.11 -16.40
CA PRO A 106 7.81 -24.04 -15.80
C PRO A 106 9.26 -24.03 -16.26
N GLU A 107 9.77 -22.85 -16.58
CA GLU A 107 11.15 -22.62 -16.98
C GLU A 107 11.92 -21.95 -15.85
N LYS A 108 13.10 -22.49 -15.52
CA LYS A 108 13.97 -21.88 -14.53
C LYS A 108 14.53 -20.56 -15.07
N ILE A 109 14.35 -19.47 -14.30
CA ILE A 109 14.86 -18.16 -14.65
C ILE A 109 16.07 -17.77 -13.79
N TYR A 110 16.06 -18.11 -12.50
CA TYR A 110 17.15 -17.81 -11.59
C TYR A 110 17.25 -18.77 -10.40
N GLN A 111 18.32 -18.66 -9.63
CA GLN A 111 18.50 -19.39 -8.37
C GLN A 111 19.40 -18.63 -7.42
N VAL A 112 19.15 -18.82 -6.11
CA VAL A 112 19.95 -18.29 -5.01
C VAL A 112 20.47 -19.45 -4.18
N GLN A 113 21.72 -19.37 -3.70
CA GLN A 113 22.26 -20.34 -2.75
C GLN A 113 21.54 -20.16 -1.41
N ALA A 114 21.07 -21.25 -0.82
CA ALA A 114 20.44 -21.25 0.48
C ALA A 114 21.40 -21.85 1.54
N GLU A 115 21.40 -21.30 2.74
CA GLU A 115 22.13 -21.89 3.86
C GLU A 115 21.35 -22.99 4.56
N GLY A 116 20.01 -22.91 4.54
CA GLY A 116 19.11 -23.88 5.13
C GLY A 116 17.66 -23.47 5.00
N ARG A 117 16.72 -24.28 5.49
CA ARG A 117 15.28 -24.05 5.36
C ARG A 117 14.79 -22.71 5.95
N LYS A 118 15.50 -22.14 6.91
CA LYS A 118 15.13 -20.87 7.56
C LYS A 118 15.89 -19.67 7.00
N ASN A 119 16.85 -19.91 6.11
CA ASN A 119 17.68 -18.89 5.50
C ASN A 119 17.92 -19.26 4.04
N THR A 120 16.88 -19.05 3.23
CA THR A 120 16.80 -19.53 1.84
C THR A 120 17.18 -18.48 0.82
N GLY A 121 17.29 -17.21 1.22
CA GLY A 121 17.23 -16.11 0.26
C GLY A 121 15.83 -15.98 -0.34
N GLY A 122 15.66 -15.14 -1.34
CA GLY A 122 14.35 -14.89 -1.94
C GLY A 122 14.39 -14.01 -3.18
N PHE A 123 13.19 -13.65 -3.66
CA PHE A 123 12.98 -12.91 -4.88
C PHE A 123 11.86 -11.88 -4.72
N ASP A 124 12.09 -10.67 -5.25
CA ASP A 124 11.04 -9.68 -5.49
C ASP A 124 10.97 -9.39 -6.99
N VAL A 125 9.76 -9.21 -7.49
CA VAL A 125 9.50 -8.86 -8.89
C VAL A 125 8.77 -7.52 -8.94
N TYR A 126 9.32 -6.56 -9.68
CA TYR A 126 8.76 -5.24 -9.92
C TYR A 126 8.52 -5.05 -11.42
N ILE A 127 7.49 -4.32 -11.77
CA ILE A 127 7.09 -4.05 -13.15
C ILE A 127 7.06 -2.53 -13.34
N SER A 128 7.58 -2.05 -14.48
CA SER A 128 7.48 -0.63 -14.85
C SER A 128 6.02 -0.22 -15.08
N PRO A 129 5.65 1.04 -14.88
CA PRO A 129 4.31 1.56 -15.13
C PRO A 129 3.79 1.23 -16.53
N ASP A 130 4.63 1.37 -17.56
CA ASP A 130 4.33 1.05 -18.97
C ASP A 130 4.26 -0.46 -19.25
N ARG A 131 4.62 -1.32 -18.26
CA ARG A 131 4.67 -2.78 -18.36
C ARG A 131 5.58 -3.32 -19.45
N GLN A 132 6.58 -2.54 -19.84
CA GLN A 132 7.57 -2.97 -20.84
C GLN A 132 8.86 -3.50 -20.20
N ARG A 133 9.01 -3.36 -18.89
CA ARG A 133 10.18 -3.84 -18.16
C ARG A 133 9.82 -4.54 -16.86
N MET A 134 10.67 -5.48 -16.49
CA MET A 134 10.58 -6.22 -15.24
C MET A 134 11.93 -6.18 -14.53
N LEU A 135 11.92 -5.86 -13.26
CA LEU A 135 13.06 -6.00 -12.37
C LEU A 135 12.89 -7.25 -11.50
N LEU A 136 13.88 -8.12 -11.53
CA LEU A 136 14.07 -9.18 -10.55
C LEU A 136 15.16 -8.74 -9.55
N LYS A 137 14.74 -8.46 -8.31
CA LYS A 137 15.64 -8.22 -7.18
C LYS A 137 15.78 -9.53 -6.40
N THR A 138 17.00 -9.94 -6.12
CA THR A 138 17.24 -11.18 -5.36
C THR A 138 17.91 -10.88 -4.02
N PHE A 139 17.50 -11.64 -3.02
CA PHE A 139 18.06 -11.58 -1.68
C PHE A 139 18.96 -12.79 -1.46
N GLN A 140 20.18 -12.52 -1.01
CA GLN A 140 21.05 -13.59 -0.52
C GLN A 140 20.58 -14.05 0.85
N PRO A 141 20.95 -15.27 1.29
CA PRO A 141 20.78 -15.67 2.69
C PRO A 141 21.39 -14.63 3.62
N TRP A 142 20.66 -14.32 4.69
CA TRP A 142 21.13 -13.38 5.70
C TRP A 142 22.44 -13.84 6.35
N GLU A 143 23.40 -12.92 6.45
CA GLU A 143 24.69 -13.13 7.11
C GLU A 143 24.94 -11.95 8.07
N GLU A 144 25.32 -12.25 9.31
CA GLU A 144 25.56 -11.25 10.35
C GLU A 144 26.70 -10.29 9.94
N ASN A 145 26.47 -8.97 10.07
CA ASN A 145 27.38 -7.89 9.68
C ASN A 145 27.77 -7.86 8.18
N ALA A 146 27.07 -8.60 7.33
CA ALA A 146 27.29 -8.47 5.90
C ALA A 146 26.87 -7.08 5.42
N PRO A 147 27.54 -6.51 4.39
CA PRO A 147 27.07 -5.28 3.78
C PRO A 147 25.78 -5.50 3.00
N VAL A 148 24.93 -4.47 2.94
CA VAL A 148 23.73 -4.49 2.10
C VAL A 148 24.11 -4.86 0.68
N ARG A 149 23.46 -5.89 0.14
CA ARG A 149 23.66 -6.37 -1.22
C ARG A 149 22.34 -6.55 -1.93
N MET A 150 22.22 -5.95 -3.10
CA MET A 150 21.07 -6.08 -4.00
C MET A 150 21.55 -6.63 -5.34
N ASP A 151 21.09 -7.83 -5.68
CA ASP A 151 21.35 -8.41 -7.00
C ASP A 151 20.13 -8.10 -7.87
N LEU A 152 20.33 -7.23 -8.86
CA LEU A 152 19.29 -6.66 -9.72
C LEU A 152 19.44 -7.19 -11.14
N ARG A 153 18.33 -7.66 -11.73
CA ARG A 153 18.26 -8.09 -13.14
C ARG A 153 17.08 -7.42 -13.81
N LEU A 154 17.39 -6.65 -14.83
CA LEU A 154 16.40 -5.94 -15.64
C LEU A 154 16.11 -6.77 -16.90
N TYR A 155 14.83 -6.99 -17.15
CA TYR A 155 14.34 -7.71 -18.32
C TYR A 155 13.38 -6.82 -19.13
N ASP A 156 13.29 -7.08 -20.44
CA ASP A 156 12.25 -6.51 -21.30
C ASP A 156 10.92 -7.28 -21.19
N ALA A 157 9.91 -6.87 -21.97
CA ALA A 157 8.59 -7.48 -21.97
C ALA A 157 8.59 -8.96 -22.43
N ASP A 158 9.57 -9.36 -23.24
CA ASP A 158 9.76 -10.74 -23.70
C ASP A 158 10.60 -11.57 -22.70
N LEU A 159 10.91 -11.00 -21.54
CA LEU A 159 11.78 -11.60 -20.51
C LEU A 159 13.20 -11.91 -21.02
N GLN A 160 13.72 -11.10 -21.94
CA GLN A 160 15.13 -11.11 -22.31
C GLN A 160 15.89 -10.21 -21.33
N LEU A 161 17.03 -10.72 -20.84
CA LEU A 161 17.88 -9.97 -19.92
C LEU A 161 18.48 -8.73 -20.61
N ILE A 162 18.13 -7.54 -20.11
CA ILE A 162 18.71 -6.26 -20.57
C ILE A 162 20.02 -6.00 -19.83
N ASN A 163 19.99 -6.07 -18.50
CA ASN A 163 21.15 -5.76 -17.65
C ASN A 163 21.10 -6.57 -16.35
N GLU A 164 22.29 -6.83 -15.80
CA GLU A 164 22.49 -7.49 -14.51
C GLU A 164 23.48 -6.69 -13.68
N ARG A 165 23.13 -6.35 -12.45
CA ARG A 165 23.97 -5.56 -11.56
C ARG A 165 23.95 -6.08 -10.13
N ILE A 166 25.10 -6.00 -9.47
CA ILE A 166 25.24 -6.20 -8.04
C ILE A 166 25.56 -4.85 -7.42
N VAL A 167 24.59 -4.33 -6.65
CA VAL A 167 24.76 -3.10 -5.88
C VAL A 167 25.14 -3.47 -4.46
N GLN A 168 26.25 -2.95 -3.97
CA GLN A 168 26.72 -3.17 -2.61
C GLN A 168 26.87 -1.82 -1.90
N LEU A 169 26.15 -1.66 -0.79
CA LEU A 169 26.25 -0.45 0.02
C LEU A 169 27.21 -0.66 1.19
N PRO A 170 27.86 0.41 1.67
CA PRO A 170 28.86 0.31 2.75
C PRO A 170 28.21 0.18 4.15
N TYR A 171 26.94 -0.20 4.21
CA TYR A 171 26.16 -0.32 5.43
C TYR A 171 25.96 -1.78 5.80
N PRO A 172 25.97 -2.14 7.11
CA PRO A 172 25.54 -3.46 7.53
C PRO A 172 24.06 -3.70 7.19
N ASP A 173 23.74 -4.87 6.64
CA ASP A 173 22.37 -5.26 6.25
C ASP A 173 21.37 -5.16 7.41
N GLU A 174 21.81 -5.47 8.63
CA GLU A 174 21.01 -5.36 9.84
C GLU A 174 20.64 -3.92 10.26
N ARG A 175 21.23 -2.92 9.61
CA ARG A 175 20.97 -1.49 9.87
C ARG A 175 20.20 -0.80 8.75
N PHE A 176 20.07 -1.43 7.59
CA PHE A 176 19.42 -0.85 6.43
C PHE A 176 18.09 -1.55 6.15
N MET A 177 17.02 -0.81 6.13
CA MET A 177 15.68 -1.30 5.79
C MET A 177 15.23 -0.70 4.47
N THR A 178 14.84 -1.56 3.51
CA THR A 178 14.21 -1.11 2.27
C THR A 178 12.74 -0.80 2.54
N GLU A 179 12.32 0.44 2.31
CA GLU A 179 10.93 0.88 2.45
C GLU A 179 10.16 0.65 1.15
N SER A 180 10.71 1.08 0.03
CA SER A 180 10.06 0.90 -1.26
C SER A 180 11.05 0.80 -2.41
N VAL A 181 10.60 0.18 -3.51
CA VAL A 181 11.36 0.06 -4.75
C VAL A 181 10.46 0.42 -5.91
N ILE A 182 10.92 1.31 -6.76
CA ILE A 182 10.25 1.69 -8.01
C ILE A 182 11.17 1.34 -9.18
N LEU A 183 10.60 0.73 -10.21
CA LEU A 183 11.21 0.56 -11.52
C LEU A 183 10.55 1.58 -12.45
N ASP A 184 11.35 2.53 -12.95
CA ASP A 184 10.89 3.52 -13.92
C ASP A 184 10.81 2.92 -15.34
N ASP A 185 10.06 3.59 -16.22
CA ASP A 185 9.85 3.16 -17.62
C ASP A 185 11.15 3.15 -18.43
N ASP A 186 12.14 3.95 -18.08
CA ASP A 186 13.46 3.93 -18.70
C ASP A 186 14.36 2.77 -18.20
N GLY A 187 13.94 2.06 -17.14
CA GLY A 187 14.69 0.98 -16.50
C GLY A 187 15.53 1.42 -15.30
N THR A 188 15.47 2.69 -14.92
CA THR A 188 16.08 3.18 -13.67
C THR A 188 15.39 2.54 -12.47
N VAL A 189 16.17 2.00 -11.54
CA VAL A 189 15.68 1.44 -10.28
C VAL A 189 15.92 2.46 -9.17
N MET A 190 14.86 2.82 -8.45
CA MET A 190 14.95 3.68 -7.27
C MET A 190 14.56 2.90 -6.03
N VAL A 191 15.39 2.97 -5.00
CA VAL A 191 15.16 2.29 -3.71
C VAL A 191 15.17 3.34 -2.61
N LEU A 192 14.03 3.51 -1.94
CA LEU A 192 13.97 4.26 -0.71
C LEU A 192 14.31 3.32 0.44
N GLY A 193 15.27 3.71 1.27
CA GLY A 193 15.67 2.94 2.43
C GLY A 193 15.89 3.81 3.66
N ILE A 194 15.87 3.17 4.79
CA ILE A 194 16.19 3.78 6.09
C ILE A 194 17.48 3.15 6.61
N LEU A 195 18.45 3.98 6.92
CA LEU A 195 19.67 3.57 7.62
C LEU A 195 19.56 3.96 9.09
N TYR A 196 19.57 2.96 9.97
CA TYR A 196 19.57 3.14 11.42
C TYR A 196 21.00 3.29 11.97
N ASP A 197 21.18 4.10 13.01
CA ASP A 197 22.47 4.27 13.69
C ASP A 197 22.95 2.97 14.38
N GLU A 198 22.00 2.17 14.89
CA GLU A 198 22.21 0.87 15.49
C GLU A 198 21.39 -0.20 14.77
N LYS A 199 21.48 -1.46 15.21
CA LYS A 199 20.66 -2.55 14.63
C LYS A 199 19.17 -2.16 14.64
N HIS A 200 18.48 -2.45 13.56
CA HIS A 200 17.05 -2.17 13.38
C HIS A 200 16.17 -2.62 14.56
N GLU A 201 16.51 -3.74 15.19
CA GLU A 201 15.83 -4.26 16.38
C GLU A 201 16.19 -3.53 17.67
N ALA A 202 17.26 -2.71 17.68
CA ALA A 202 17.63 -1.92 18.84
C ALA A 202 16.53 -0.88 19.07
N LYS A 203 15.86 -0.96 20.21
CA LYS A 203 14.85 0.01 20.62
C LYS A 203 15.45 1.39 20.52
N VAL A 204 14.95 2.17 19.58
CA VAL A 204 15.29 3.57 19.37
C VAL A 204 15.33 4.25 20.74
N ASN A 205 16.49 4.74 21.15
CA ASN A 205 16.68 5.33 22.46
C ASN A 205 16.13 6.77 22.43
N ARG A 206 14.82 6.89 22.60
CA ARG A 206 14.01 8.11 22.50
C ARG A 206 14.40 9.26 23.46
N LYS A 207 15.42 9.06 24.28
CA LYS A 207 15.79 10.03 25.35
C LYS A 207 16.67 11.17 24.91
N LYS A 208 17.09 11.28 23.65
CA LYS A 208 18.11 12.26 23.23
C LYS A 208 17.82 13.07 21.97
N GLY A 209 16.60 13.26 21.59
CA GLY A 209 16.31 14.41 20.74
C GLY A 209 16.63 14.34 19.25
N ASP A 210 17.51 13.46 18.79
CA ASP A 210 17.86 13.35 17.38
C ASP A 210 17.28 12.07 16.78
N ALA A 211 16.90 12.12 15.50
CA ALA A 211 16.52 10.93 14.77
C ALA A 211 17.70 9.95 14.75
N THR A 212 17.45 8.68 15.08
CA THR A 212 18.47 7.62 15.08
C THR A 212 18.52 6.90 13.74
N TYR A 213 18.05 7.54 12.69
CA TYR A 213 18.01 7.04 11.34
C TYR A 213 18.06 8.18 10.31
N THR A 214 18.43 7.81 9.10
CA THR A 214 18.41 8.70 7.92
C THR A 214 17.71 8.00 6.77
N TYR A 215 16.99 8.77 5.93
CA TYR A 215 16.45 8.27 4.69
C TYR A 215 17.49 8.36 3.58
N HIS A 216 17.52 7.32 2.76
CA HIS A 216 18.42 7.18 1.64
C HIS A 216 17.62 6.90 0.36
N LEU A 217 17.89 7.63 -0.70
CA LEU A 217 17.38 7.34 -2.03
C LEU A 217 18.54 6.78 -2.87
N LEU A 218 18.53 5.48 -3.08
CA LEU A 218 19.47 4.82 -3.97
C LEU A 218 18.89 4.85 -5.40
N VAL A 219 19.67 5.36 -6.35
CA VAL A 219 19.32 5.41 -7.77
C VAL A 219 20.28 4.53 -8.53
N VAL A 220 19.77 3.53 -9.22
CA VAL A 220 20.53 2.59 -10.05
C VAL A 220 20.11 2.78 -11.50
N PRO A 221 20.93 3.43 -12.34
CA PRO A 221 20.64 3.62 -13.75
C PRO A 221 20.56 2.28 -14.52
N PRO A 222 19.85 2.21 -15.66
CA PRO A 222 19.73 0.99 -16.45
C PRO A 222 21.01 0.60 -17.20
N ASP A 223 21.93 1.53 -17.36
CA ASP A 223 23.23 1.35 -18.01
C ASP A 223 24.34 1.03 -17.00
N ASP A 224 25.61 1.08 -17.45
CA ASP A 224 26.78 0.79 -16.62
C ASP A 224 27.21 1.97 -15.72
N MET A 225 26.42 3.04 -15.61
CA MET A 225 26.73 4.14 -14.71
C MET A 225 26.68 3.66 -13.25
N GLU A 226 27.58 4.21 -12.43
CA GLU A 226 27.64 3.84 -11.01
C GLU A 226 26.34 4.21 -10.28
N PRO A 227 25.81 3.32 -9.42
CA PRO A 227 24.70 3.64 -8.55
C PRO A 227 25.03 4.82 -7.64
N ALA A 228 24.08 5.68 -7.41
CA ALA A 228 24.21 6.82 -6.52
C ALA A 228 23.33 6.65 -5.28
N ASP A 229 23.91 6.94 -4.13
CA ASP A 229 23.21 6.95 -2.83
C ASP A 229 23.06 8.40 -2.36
N HIS A 230 21.83 8.87 -2.28
CA HIS A 230 21.49 10.23 -1.89
C HIS A 230 20.87 10.23 -0.51
N VAL A 231 21.56 10.82 0.46
CA VAL A 231 21.04 11.03 1.80
C VAL A 231 19.99 12.14 1.76
N ILE A 232 18.77 11.83 2.22
CA ILE A 232 17.71 12.80 2.38
C ILE A 232 17.84 13.35 3.83
N ASP A 233 18.59 14.44 3.96
CA ASP A 233 18.83 15.12 5.26
C ASP A 233 17.91 16.32 5.36
N VAL A 234 16.89 16.20 6.19
CA VAL A 234 15.99 17.30 6.55
C VAL A 234 16.30 17.68 7.99
N ARG A 235 17.23 18.62 8.13
CA ARG A 235 17.70 19.09 9.44
C ARG A 235 16.55 19.68 10.26
N ASP A 236 16.61 19.43 11.55
CA ASP A 236 15.69 19.92 12.57
C ASP A 236 14.25 19.35 12.51
N LYS A 237 14.03 18.30 11.73
CA LYS A 237 12.73 17.61 11.63
C LYS A 237 12.89 16.10 11.83
N PHE A 238 11.96 15.53 12.58
CA PHE A 238 11.85 14.09 12.73
C PHE A 238 10.82 13.57 11.71
N LEU A 239 11.30 12.99 10.61
CA LEU A 239 10.41 12.43 9.59
C LEU A 239 9.83 11.10 10.08
N GLN A 240 8.51 11.03 10.24
CA GLN A 240 7.82 9.84 10.77
C GLN A 240 7.74 8.72 9.75
N ASP A 241 7.48 9.11 8.52
CA ASP A 241 7.36 8.27 7.34
C ASP A 241 7.84 9.02 6.10
N MET A 242 8.07 8.30 5.04
CA MET A 242 8.35 8.85 3.72
C MET A 242 7.83 7.90 2.66
N THR A 243 7.12 8.44 1.69
CA THR A 243 6.84 7.76 0.44
C THR A 243 7.28 8.63 -0.73
N PHE A 244 7.42 8.05 -1.93
CA PHE A 244 7.82 8.81 -3.10
C PHE A 244 7.10 8.33 -4.36
N ALA A 245 7.01 9.24 -5.33
CA ALA A 245 6.50 8.99 -6.65
C ALA A 245 7.36 9.70 -7.70
N ILE A 246 7.29 9.25 -8.94
CA ILE A 246 8.01 9.87 -10.06
C ILE A 246 6.98 10.66 -10.86
N GLY A 247 7.20 11.98 -10.97
CA GLY A 247 6.38 12.86 -11.80
C GLY A 247 6.64 12.63 -13.31
N GLU A 248 5.73 13.12 -14.13
CA GLU A 248 5.84 13.00 -15.61
C GLU A 248 7.13 13.61 -16.16
N THR A 249 7.63 14.67 -15.55
CA THR A 249 8.93 15.29 -15.88
C THR A 249 10.12 14.46 -15.42
N GLY A 250 9.88 13.39 -14.64
CA GLY A 250 10.85 12.53 -14.01
C GLY A 250 11.45 13.11 -12.72
N ASP A 251 10.96 14.25 -12.23
CA ASP A 251 11.27 14.72 -10.88
C ASP A 251 10.71 13.74 -9.85
N ILE A 252 11.44 13.58 -8.75
CA ILE A 252 11.02 12.68 -7.67
C ILE A 252 10.30 13.53 -6.61
N VAL A 253 9.06 13.18 -6.35
CA VAL A 253 8.24 13.78 -5.29
C VAL A 253 8.27 12.87 -4.08
N CYS A 254 8.69 13.39 -2.95
CA CYS A 254 8.67 12.69 -1.66
C CYS A 254 7.80 13.45 -0.68
N GLY A 255 7.17 12.73 0.22
CA GLY A 255 6.41 13.36 1.29
C GLY A 255 6.07 12.42 2.42
N GLY A 256 5.53 13.00 3.47
CA GLY A 256 5.14 12.30 4.67
C GLY A 256 4.79 13.23 5.80
N PHE A 257 4.77 12.68 6.99
CA PHE A 257 4.54 13.41 8.22
C PHE A 257 5.85 13.64 8.98
N TYR A 258 5.91 14.74 9.71
CA TYR A 258 7.04 15.03 10.60
C TYR A 258 6.57 15.36 12.02
N GLY A 259 7.45 15.09 12.98
CA GLY A 259 7.27 15.47 14.38
C GLY A 259 8.41 16.33 14.90
N ASN A 260 8.37 16.61 16.19
CA ASN A 260 9.48 17.21 16.90
C ASN A 260 10.58 16.17 17.11
N THR A 261 11.83 16.60 17.20
CA THR A 261 13.03 15.75 17.26
C THR A 261 13.04 14.67 18.35
N ASN A 262 12.13 14.70 19.30
CA ASN A 262 12.07 13.77 20.44
C ASN A 262 10.88 12.84 20.45
N GLU A 263 9.98 12.91 19.47
CA GLU A 263 8.66 12.34 19.58
C GLU A 263 8.21 11.63 18.29
N TRP A 264 7.53 10.49 18.47
CA TRP A 264 6.87 9.76 17.42
C TRP A 264 5.46 10.33 17.08
N ASN A 265 5.26 11.60 17.39
CA ASN A 265 4.02 12.29 17.19
C ASN A 265 4.10 13.16 15.94
N ILE A 266 2.98 13.40 15.32
CA ILE A 266 2.89 14.15 14.08
C ILE A 266 2.54 15.58 14.40
N ARG A 267 3.41 16.51 14.02
CA ARG A 267 3.21 17.94 14.13
C ARG A 267 2.77 18.59 12.84
N GLY A 268 3.09 17.97 11.72
CA GLY A 268 2.74 18.48 10.41
C GLY A 268 3.10 17.53 9.27
N ALA A 269 2.96 18.04 8.07
CA ALA A 269 3.33 17.35 6.85
C ALA A 269 4.48 18.05 6.14
N TYR A 270 5.21 17.32 5.32
CA TYR A 270 6.27 17.86 4.50
C TYR A 270 6.17 17.37 3.06
N PHE A 271 6.71 18.18 2.18
CA PHE A 271 6.90 17.88 0.77
C PHE A 271 8.35 18.15 0.38
N LEU A 272 8.94 17.25 -0.39
CA LEU A 272 10.26 17.39 -0.99
C LEU A 272 10.16 17.08 -2.47
N LYS A 273 10.79 17.92 -3.29
CA LYS A 273 11.00 17.65 -4.71
C LYS A 273 12.49 17.48 -4.96
N LEU A 274 12.88 16.38 -5.56
CA LEU A 274 14.25 16.12 -5.92
C LEU A 274 14.40 16.26 -7.44
N ASP A 275 15.41 17.00 -7.84
CA ASP A 275 15.76 17.17 -9.25
C ASP A 275 16.12 15.83 -9.90
N ARG A 276 15.57 15.57 -11.08
CA ARG A 276 15.73 14.29 -11.79
C ARG A 276 17.20 13.92 -12.01
N SER A 277 18.06 14.89 -12.36
CA SER A 277 19.44 14.64 -12.77
C SER A 277 20.41 14.57 -11.60
N THR A 278 20.27 15.50 -10.66
CA THR A 278 21.21 15.63 -9.54
C THR A 278 20.75 14.88 -8.28
N LYS A 279 19.44 14.54 -8.19
CA LYS A 279 18.79 13.96 -7.01
C LYS A 279 18.91 14.85 -5.76
N ALA A 280 19.36 16.08 -5.92
CA ALA A 280 19.38 17.07 -4.85
C ALA A 280 17.95 17.56 -4.58
N ILE A 281 17.67 17.93 -3.32
CA ILE A 281 16.41 18.59 -2.97
C ILE A 281 16.37 19.94 -3.70
N SER A 282 15.49 20.05 -4.69
CA SER A 282 15.26 21.27 -5.46
C SER A 282 14.22 22.18 -4.81
N HIS A 283 13.27 21.58 -4.08
CA HIS A 283 12.26 22.29 -3.33
C HIS A 283 11.88 21.52 -2.07
N GLN A 284 11.52 22.25 -1.01
CA GLN A 284 10.96 21.65 0.22
C GLN A 284 9.97 22.60 0.86
N SER A 285 8.88 22.06 1.36
CA SER A 285 7.90 22.79 2.16
C SER A 285 7.45 21.98 3.37
N PHE A 286 7.04 22.71 4.42
CA PHE A 286 6.57 22.14 5.68
C PHE A 286 5.33 22.89 6.12
N LYS A 287 4.29 22.17 6.47
CA LYS A 287 3.07 22.73 7.05
C LYS A 287 2.83 22.15 8.44
N GLU A 288 2.88 23.00 9.43
CA GLU A 288 2.48 22.65 10.78
C GLU A 288 0.95 22.62 10.88
N PHE A 289 0.42 21.60 11.57
CA PHE A 289 -1.01 21.50 11.86
C PHE A 289 -1.32 22.32 13.13
N ASP A 290 -2.30 23.21 13.03
CA ASP A 290 -2.78 23.96 14.19
C ASP A 290 -3.65 23.09 15.10
N ASP A 291 -3.91 23.60 16.30
CA ASP A 291 -4.65 22.86 17.32
C ASP A 291 -6.11 22.58 16.91
N ASP A 292 -6.72 23.50 16.15
CA ASP A 292 -8.08 23.32 15.61
C ASP A 292 -8.12 22.16 14.60
N PHE A 293 -7.11 22.08 13.73
CA PHE A 293 -6.97 20.95 12.82
C PHE A 293 -6.74 19.65 13.57
N ILE A 294 -5.85 19.62 14.55
CA ILE A 294 -5.51 18.43 15.34
C ILE A 294 -6.74 17.90 16.07
N THR A 295 -7.51 18.77 16.70
CA THR A 295 -8.68 18.39 17.51
C THR A 295 -9.97 18.25 16.71
N SER A 296 -9.99 18.66 15.43
CA SER A 296 -11.17 18.54 14.58
C SER A 296 -11.69 17.11 14.53
N TYR A 297 -13.02 16.96 14.61
CA TYR A 297 -13.72 15.67 14.60
C TYR A 297 -13.41 14.73 15.78
N MET A 298 -12.72 15.22 16.82
CA MET A 298 -12.63 14.53 18.10
C MET A 298 -13.89 14.80 18.93
N THR A 299 -14.27 13.82 19.75
CA THR A 299 -15.25 14.09 20.78
C THR A 299 -14.67 15.07 21.81
N GLU A 300 -15.51 15.85 22.48
CA GLU A 300 -15.08 16.77 23.55
C GLU A 300 -14.21 16.06 24.61
N LYS A 301 -14.52 14.80 24.91
CA LYS A 301 -13.76 14.00 25.86
C LYS A 301 -12.35 13.65 25.33
N GLU A 302 -12.23 13.34 24.05
CA GLU A 302 -10.95 13.03 23.43
C GLU A 302 -10.07 14.26 23.33
N ALA A 303 -10.62 15.38 22.83
CA ALA A 303 -9.92 16.66 22.77
C ALA A 303 -9.42 17.11 24.14
N ASN A 304 -10.29 17.17 25.16
CA ASN A 304 -9.93 17.52 26.53
C ASN A 304 -8.87 16.57 27.13
N LYS A 305 -8.86 15.29 26.76
CA LYS A 305 -7.82 14.36 27.22
C LYS A 305 -6.48 14.67 26.55
N LEU A 306 -6.49 14.90 25.24
CA LEU A 306 -5.28 15.26 24.48
C LEU A 306 -4.66 16.54 25.03
N GLU A 307 -5.45 17.59 25.21
CA GLU A 307 -5.01 18.87 25.80
C GLU A 307 -4.41 18.73 27.21
N LYS A 308 -5.07 17.94 28.07
CA LYS A 308 -4.56 17.68 29.42
C LYS A 308 -3.26 16.87 29.42
N ASP A 309 -3.12 15.94 28.51
CA ASP A 309 -1.92 15.11 28.42
C ASP A 309 -0.76 15.92 27.85
N ALA A 310 -0.99 16.79 26.85
CA ALA A 310 -0.01 17.75 26.34
C ALA A 310 0.42 18.77 27.41
N ALA A 311 -0.53 19.38 28.12
CA ALA A 311 -0.24 20.34 29.20
C ALA A 311 0.56 19.73 30.35
N LYS A 312 0.36 18.45 30.70
CA LYS A 312 1.17 17.76 31.74
C LYS A 312 2.62 17.59 31.36
N LYS A 313 2.90 17.50 30.06
CA LYS A 313 4.22 17.26 29.52
C LYS A 313 4.91 18.55 29.08
N ASP A 314 4.20 19.66 29.09
CA ASP A 314 4.62 20.96 28.53
C ASP A 314 4.97 20.84 27.04
N GLU A 315 4.09 20.12 26.30
CA GLU A 315 4.20 19.83 24.88
C GLU A 315 3.04 20.44 24.10
N ASP A 316 3.26 20.70 22.81
CA ASP A 316 2.20 21.12 21.89
C ASP A 316 1.25 19.94 21.59
N LEU A 317 0.03 20.22 21.09
CA LEU A 317 -0.88 19.21 20.61
C LEU A 317 -0.30 18.52 19.37
N GLN A 318 -0.50 17.23 19.27
CA GLN A 318 0.06 16.39 18.20
C GLN A 318 -0.90 15.29 17.79
N MET A 319 -0.84 14.88 16.53
CA MET A 319 -1.56 13.72 16.03
C MET A 319 -0.76 12.44 16.27
N TYR A 320 -1.45 11.29 16.28
CA TYR A 320 -0.85 9.99 16.53
C TYR A 320 -1.27 8.97 15.49
N SER A 321 -0.34 8.09 15.12
CA SER A 321 -0.63 6.91 14.29
C SER A 321 -1.22 7.23 12.92
N PHE A 322 -0.80 8.32 12.30
CA PHE A 322 -1.07 8.59 10.90
C PHE A 322 0.12 8.12 10.06
N GLU A 323 -0.19 7.50 8.94
CA GLU A 323 0.77 7.06 7.94
C GLU A 323 0.34 7.61 6.58
N LEU A 324 1.29 8.03 5.76
CA LEU A 324 1.01 8.44 4.39
C LEU A 324 0.78 7.20 3.54
N SER A 325 -0.40 7.09 2.93
CA SER A 325 -0.82 5.91 2.18
C SER A 325 -0.64 6.10 0.67
N ASP A 326 -0.95 7.29 0.17
CA ASP A 326 -1.00 7.55 -1.27
C ASP A 326 -0.39 8.91 -1.63
N ILE A 327 0.29 8.97 -2.78
CA ILE A 327 0.64 10.20 -3.48
C ILE A 327 -0.08 10.20 -4.82
N VAL A 328 -0.93 11.18 -5.02
CA VAL A 328 -1.59 11.46 -6.30
C VAL A 328 -0.83 12.60 -6.96
N LEU A 329 -0.17 12.32 -8.07
CA LEU A 329 0.48 13.35 -8.88
C LEU A 329 -0.57 14.04 -9.76
N ARG A 330 -0.46 15.36 -9.89
CA ARG A 330 -1.36 16.19 -10.67
C ARG A 330 -0.72 16.55 -12.01
N GLU A 331 -1.52 16.68 -13.05
CA GLU A 331 -1.06 17.06 -14.39
C GLU A 331 -0.38 18.44 -14.44
N ASP A 332 -0.74 19.35 -13.51
CA ASP A 332 -0.13 20.67 -13.40
C ASP A 332 1.25 20.65 -12.71
N GLY A 333 1.70 19.48 -12.24
CA GLY A 333 2.97 19.28 -11.52
C GLY A 333 2.86 19.42 -10.00
N GLY A 334 1.68 19.67 -9.47
CA GLY A 334 1.37 19.58 -8.05
C GLY A 334 1.17 18.13 -7.57
N ALA A 335 0.80 17.95 -6.31
CA ALA A 335 0.54 16.64 -5.74
C ALA A 335 -0.56 16.70 -4.66
N VAL A 336 -1.22 15.58 -4.45
CA VAL A 336 -2.08 15.40 -3.27
C VAL A 336 -1.58 14.22 -2.47
N PHE A 337 -1.33 14.44 -1.19
CA PHE A 337 -0.96 13.41 -0.25
C PHE A 337 -2.18 12.95 0.55
N VAL A 338 -2.32 11.66 0.71
CA VAL A 338 -3.40 11.05 1.48
C VAL A 338 -2.81 10.17 2.57
N GLY A 339 -3.15 10.47 3.81
CA GLY A 339 -2.74 9.67 4.97
C GLY A 339 -3.94 9.24 5.79
N GLU A 340 -3.82 8.14 6.51
CA GLU A 340 -4.88 7.59 7.36
C GLU A 340 -4.37 7.37 8.78
N GLN A 341 -5.22 7.61 9.76
CA GLN A 341 -4.96 7.17 11.12
C GLN A 341 -5.23 5.68 11.25
N SER A 342 -4.18 4.89 11.45
CA SER A 342 -4.26 3.44 11.58
C SER A 342 -3.49 2.94 12.79
N TYR A 343 -4.13 2.10 13.61
CA TYR A 343 -3.49 1.43 14.74
C TYR A 343 -4.28 0.18 15.15
N ASP A 344 -3.63 -0.72 15.87
CA ASP A 344 -4.27 -1.90 16.42
C ASP A 344 -4.10 -1.99 17.94
N ILE A 345 -5.04 -2.67 18.57
CA ILE A 345 -5.03 -2.93 20.00
C ILE A 345 -5.33 -4.41 20.24
N GLU A 346 -4.45 -5.10 20.98
CA GLU A 346 -4.77 -6.43 21.48
C GLU A 346 -5.71 -6.33 22.69
N SER A 347 -6.88 -6.91 22.58
CA SER A 347 -7.88 -6.98 23.66
C SER A 347 -8.00 -8.40 24.15
N CYS A 348 -7.63 -8.62 25.42
CA CYS A 348 -7.69 -9.93 26.05
C CYS A 348 -8.83 -9.99 27.07
N TYR A 349 -9.59 -11.07 27.04
CA TYR A 349 -10.63 -11.35 28.04
C TYR A 349 -10.49 -12.77 28.58
N THR A 350 -10.77 -12.91 29.86
CA THR A 350 -10.75 -14.23 30.52
C THR A 350 -12.19 -14.69 30.73
N ASP A 351 -12.51 -15.88 30.19
CA ASP A 351 -13.83 -16.47 30.37
C ASP A 351 -14.05 -16.97 31.81
N SER A 352 -15.29 -17.35 32.13
CA SER A 352 -15.66 -17.85 33.46
C SER A 352 -14.95 -19.16 33.87
N LYS A 353 -14.27 -19.81 32.95
CA LYS A 353 -13.47 -21.03 33.17
C LYS A 353 -11.97 -20.76 33.34
N GLY A 354 -11.57 -19.48 33.31
CA GLY A 354 -10.17 -19.07 33.44
C GLY A 354 -9.36 -19.11 32.14
N ASN A 355 -9.98 -19.36 30.98
CA ASN A 355 -9.27 -19.34 29.71
C ASN A 355 -9.17 -17.89 29.21
N THR A 356 -7.95 -17.42 28.95
CA THR A 356 -7.72 -16.11 28.34
C THR A 356 -7.74 -16.23 26.81
N ARG A 357 -8.50 -15.35 26.18
CA ARG A 357 -8.54 -15.19 24.72
C ARG A 357 -8.22 -13.76 24.37
N CYS A 358 -7.32 -13.57 23.44
CA CYS A 358 -6.99 -12.25 22.91
C CYS A 358 -7.54 -12.11 21.49
N VAL A 359 -7.98 -10.92 21.15
CA VAL A 359 -8.42 -10.54 19.81
C VAL A 359 -7.78 -9.21 19.45
N THR A 360 -7.32 -9.08 18.23
CA THR A 360 -6.81 -7.82 17.71
C THR A 360 -7.98 -6.98 17.19
N LEU A 361 -8.04 -5.75 17.63
CA LEU A 361 -8.96 -4.72 17.17
C LEU A 361 -8.17 -3.77 16.28
N PHE A 362 -8.57 -3.66 15.03
CA PHE A 362 -7.98 -2.72 14.06
C PHE A 362 -8.83 -1.46 14.01
N PHE A 363 -8.17 -0.32 14.11
CA PHE A 363 -8.78 1.00 14.01
C PHE A 363 -8.24 1.71 12.78
N ASN A 364 -9.13 2.13 11.89
CA ASN A 364 -8.83 2.96 10.73
C ASN A 364 -9.76 4.17 10.80
N ASN A 365 -9.22 5.29 11.22
CA ASN A 365 -9.97 6.49 11.51
C ASN A 365 -9.74 7.58 10.45
N ASP A 366 -9.71 8.83 10.86
CA ASP A 366 -9.68 9.99 9.96
C ASP A 366 -8.64 9.87 8.84
N ILE A 367 -9.03 10.32 7.65
CA ILE A 367 -8.15 10.48 6.52
C ILE A 367 -7.69 11.95 6.49
N VAL A 368 -6.41 12.18 6.24
CA VAL A 368 -5.84 13.52 6.01
C VAL A 368 -5.50 13.65 4.54
N VAL A 369 -6.00 14.70 3.91
CA VAL A 369 -5.72 15.05 2.52
C VAL A 369 -4.94 16.37 2.52
N ILE A 370 -3.81 16.39 1.83
CA ILE A 370 -2.89 17.54 1.79
C ILE A 370 -2.66 17.88 0.32
N ASN A 371 -3.02 19.09 -0.07
CA ASN A 371 -2.82 19.57 -1.44
C ASN A 371 -1.54 20.40 -1.52
N ILE A 372 -0.74 20.09 -2.52
CA ILE A 372 0.53 20.74 -2.83
C ILE A 372 0.41 21.35 -4.22
N ASP A 373 0.73 22.63 -4.36
CA ASP A 373 0.70 23.33 -5.62
C ASP A 373 1.88 22.94 -6.55
N PRO A 374 1.88 23.37 -7.82
CA PRO A 374 2.99 23.09 -8.74
C PRO A 374 4.35 23.65 -8.29
N ASP A 375 4.34 24.70 -7.49
CA ASP A 375 5.57 25.28 -6.93
C ASP A 375 6.09 24.50 -5.72
N GLY A 376 5.32 23.50 -5.24
CA GLY A 376 5.68 22.62 -4.12
C GLY A 376 5.24 23.16 -2.75
N GLU A 377 4.42 24.22 -2.70
CA GLU A 377 3.91 24.75 -1.45
C GLU A 377 2.64 24.01 -1.01
N ILE A 378 2.53 23.74 0.28
CA ILE A 378 1.34 23.09 0.85
C ILE A 378 0.24 24.13 1.02
N GLU A 379 -0.72 24.15 0.11
CA GLU A 379 -1.83 25.09 0.08
C GLU A 379 -2.80 24.84 1.24
N TRP A 380 -3.32 23.64 1.34
CA TRP A 380 -4.28 23.25 2.36
C TRP A 380 -4.11 21.82 2.84
N ALA A 381 -4.60 21.55 4.05
CA ALA A 381 -4.80 20.23 4.58
C ALA A 381 -6.26 20.09 5.06
N ARG A 382 -6.87 18.93 4.85
CA ARG A 382 -8.25 18.63 5.26
C ARG A 382 -8.32 17.25 5.91
N LYS A 383 -9.18 17.12 6.93
CA LYS A 383 -9.58 15.82 7.45
C LYS A 383 -10.88 15.36 6.84
N VAL A 384 -10.92 14.12 6.42
CA VAL A 384 -12.14 13.38 6.10
C VAL A 384 -12.46 12.51 7.32
N PRO A 385 -13.49 12.88 8.08
CA PRO A 385 -13.80 12.17 9.32
C PRO A 385 -14.32 10.77 9.05
N LYS A 386 -13.70 9.78 9.67
CA LYS A 386 -14.02 8.36 9.56
C LYS A 386 -13.74 7.67 10.88
N ARG A 387 -14.59 6.71 11.27
CA ARG A 387 -14.41 5.89 12.47
C ARG A 387 -14.69 4.44 12.15
N GLN A 388 -13.66 3.61 12.16
CA GLN A 388 -13.81 2.17 11.93
C GLN A 388 -13.14 1.37 13.04
N ARG A 389 -13.81 0.29 13.47
CA ARG A 389 -13.27 -0.68 14.43
C ARG A 389 -13.61 -2.09 13.97
N ILE A 390 -12.63 -2.79 13.45
CA ILE A 390 -12.78 -4.11 12.86
C ILE A 390 -12.06 -5.14 13.74
N THR A 391 -12.62 -6.34 13.87
CA THR A 391 -12.05 -7.42 14.68
C THR A 391 -11.59 -8.56 13.78
N GLY A 392 -10.35 -8.98 13.90
CA GLY A 392 -9.78 -10.19 13.31
C GLY A 392 -9.52 -10.16 11.80
N THR A 393 -9.80 -9.07 11.10
CA THR A 393 -9.49 -8.88 9.68
C THR A 393 -9.42 -7.40 9.33
N VAL A 394 -8.55 -7.03 8.40
CA VAL A 394 -8.45 -5.66 7.85
C VAL A 394 -9.15 -5.50 6.51
N ALA A 395 -9.69 -6.58 5.94
CA ALA A 395 -10.25 -6.58 4.58
C ALA A 395 -11.38 -5.57 4.33
N TYR A 396 -12.05 -5.13 5.38
CA TYR A 396 -13.22 -4.24 5.31
C TYR A 396 -12.95 -2.88 5.99
N SER A 397 -11.72 -2.64 6.38
CA SER A 397 -11.28 -1.37 6.99
C SER A 397 -10.59 -0.48 5.95
N SER A 398 -10.20 0.75 6.38
CA SER A 398 -9.60 1.74 5.51
C SER A 398 -10.56 2.23 4.42
N TYR A 399 -10.08 2.68 3.30
CA TYR A 399 -10.84 3.28 2.21
C TYR A 399 -10.38 2.73 0.85
N ALA A 400 -11.18 2.95 -0.18
CA ALA A 400 -10.77 2.87 -1.57
C ALA A 400 -10.75 4.29 -2.15
N LEU A 401 -9.74 4.59 -2.94
CA LEU A 401 -9.49 5.90 -3.53
C LEU A 401 -9.68 5.85 -5.04
N CYS A 402 -10.32 6.87 -5.59
CA CYS A 402 -10.41 7.10 -7.03
C CYS A 402 -10.17 8.59 -7.31
N VAL A 403 -9.41 8.89 -8.34
CA VAL A 403 -9.14 10.25 -8.79
C VAL A 403 -9.76 10.44 -10.15
N VAL A 404 -10.63 11.44 -10.28
CA VAL A 404 -11.31 11.77 -11.54
C VAL A 404 -11.19 13.26 -11.76
N GLU A 405 -10.49 13.64 -12.82
CA GLU A 405 -10.16 15.03 -13.11
C GLU A 405 -9.46 15.69 -11.90
N ASP A 406 -10.09 16.69 -11.31
CA ASP A 406 -9.58 17.45 -10.16
C ASP A 406 -10.22 17.07 -8.82
N LYS A 407 -10.90 15.92 -8.77
CA LYS A 407 -11.61 15.41 -7.58
C LYS A 407 -11.03 14.12 -7.07
N ILE A 408 -11.05 13.98 -5.76
CA ILE A 408 -10.68 12.74 -5.09
C ILE A 408 -11.92 12.16 -4.42
N TYR A 409 -12.16 10.89 -4.68
CA TYR A 409 -13.29 10.13 -4.14
C TYR A 409 -12.78 9.08 -3.16
N PHE A 410 -13.32 9.12 -1.96
CA PHE A 410 -13.09 8.10 -0.93
C PHE A 410 -14.35 7.27 -0.74
N VAL A 411 -14.21 5.95 -0.86
CA VAL A 411 -15.30 5.01 -0.64
C VAL A 411 -14.92 4.11 0.53
N PHE A 412 -15.73 4.09 1.58
CA PHE A 412 -15.44 3.30 2.79
C PHE A 412 -16.69 2.84 3.54
N ASN A 413 -16.54 1.77 4.32
CA ASN A 413 -17.59 1.29 5.20
C ASN A 413 -17.78 2.23 6.38
N ASP A 414 -19.04 2.52 6.68
CA ASP A 414 -19.46 3.48 7.70
C ASP A 414 -20.63 2.95 8.52
N SER A 415 -21.07 3.73 9.51
CA SER A 415 -22.30 3.50 10.26
C SER A 415 -23.43 4.32 9.67
N ASN A 416 -24.63 3.73 9.52
CA ASN A 416 -25.81 4.48 9.07
C ASN A 416 -26.20 5.60 10.06
N LYS A 417 -25.76 5.52 11.31
CA LYS A 417 -26.00 6.55 12.32
C LYS A 417 -25.23 7.85 12.05
N ASN A 418 -24.23 7.78 11.19
CA ASN A 418 -23.49 8.96 10.74
C ASN A 418 -24.21 9.72 9.63
N PHE A 419 -25.46 9.32 9.30
CA PHE A 419 -26.27 9.96 8.27
C PHE A 419 -27.63 10.43 8.79
N PRO A 420 -28.10 11.64 8.39
CA PRO A 420 -27.35 12.59 7.54
C PRO A 420 -26.08 13.07 8.26
N PHE A 421 -25.00 13.24 7.49
CA PHE A 421 -23.75 13.73 8.04
C PHE A 421 -23.88 15.18 8.49
N SER A 422 -23.35 15.48 9.68
CA SER A 422 -23.27 16.83 10.22
C SER A 422 -21.83 17.15 10.57
N GLU A 423 -21.31 18.21 10.01
CA GLU A 423 -19.97 18.69 10.31
C GLU A 423 -19.85 19.04 11.81
N GLY A 424 -18.79 18.56 12.47
CA GLY A 424 -18.55 18.74 13.91
C GLY A 424 -19.38 17.83 14.82
N GLY A 425 -20.17 16.91 14.27
CA GLY A 425 -20.90 15.90 15.06
C GLY A 425 -20.02 14.72 15.46
N ASP A 426 -20.35 14.10 16.60
CA ASP A 426 -19.73 12.83 17.00
C ASP A 426 -20.05 11.72 16.00
N LEU A 427 -19.04 10.93 15.63
CA LEU A 427 -19.21 9.79 14.74
C LEU A 427 -19.29 8.47 15.49
N ASP A 428 -20.27 7.65 15.11
CA ASP A 428 -20.37 6.26 15.53
C ASP A 428 -19.37 5.38 14.73
N TYR A 429 -18.79 4.41 15.42
CA TYR A 429 -17.89 3.46 14.77
C TYR A 429 -18.62 2.54 13.80
N ALA A 430 -18.13 2.43 12.59
CA ALA A 430 -18.43 1.30 11.71
C ALA A 430 -17.82 0.03 12.30
N ILE A 431 -18.65 -0.99 12.49
CA ILE A 431 -18.23 -2.27 13.09
C ILE A 431 -18.54 -3.37 12.09
N TRP A 432 -17.54 -4.17 11.73
CA TRP A 432 -17.75 -5.33 10.87
C TRP A 432 -18.81 -6.28 11.46
N ARG A 433 -19.80 -6.65 10.65
CA ARG A 433 -21.03 -7.35 11.07
C ARG A 433 -21.87 -6.57 12.10
N GLY A 434 -21.72 -5.26 12.13
CA GLY A 434 -22.60 -4.36 12.87
C GLY A 434 -24.06 -4.44 12.38
N LYS A 435 -24.97 -3.85 13.14
CA LYS A 435 -26.40 -3.91 12.79
C LYS A 435 -26.81 -2.93 11.69
N ASP A 436 -25.98 -1.94 11.44
CA ASP A 436 -26.32 -0.77 10.62
C ASP A 436 -25.19 -0.40 9.67
N PRO A 437 -24.76 -1.31 8.77
CA PRO A 437 -23.70 -1.01 7.81
C PRO A 437 -24.17 0.00 6.77
N MET A 438 -23.29 0.88 6.39
CA MET A 438 -23.45 1.86 5.32
C MET A 438 -22.14 1.99 4.58
N VAL A 439 -22.20 2.37 3.31
CA VAL A 439 -21.02 2.78 2.55
C VAL A 439 -21.10 4.28 2.33
N SER A 440 -20.05 4.99 2.75
CA SER A 440 -19.88 6.42 2.50
C SER A 440 -19.12 6.64 1.20
N LEU A 441 -19.56 7.63 0.44
CA LEU A 441 -18.80 8.29 -0.59
C LEU A 441 -18.46 9.70 -0.10
N VAL A 442 -17.18 10.03 -0.08
CA VAL A 442 -16.71 11.38 0.22
C VAL A 442 -15.96 11.90 -0.99
N THR A 443 -16.38 13.04 -1.49
CA THR A 443 -15.72 13.80 -2.55
C THR A 443 -14.91 14.92 -1.92
N VAL A 444 -13.65 15.04 -2.31
CA VAL A 444 -12.80 16.18 -1.99
C VAL A 444 -12.53 16.92 -3.29
N GLU A 445 -13.03 18.14 -3.37
CA GLU A 445 -12.85 19.05 -4.50
C GLU A 445 -11.44 19.67 -4.48
N TYR A 446 -11.02 20.23 -5.61
CA TYR A 446 -9.71 20.88 -5.75
C TYR A 446 -9.42 21.95 -4.67
N ASP A 447 -10.43 22.70 -4.25
CA ASP A 447 -10.29 23.73 -3.22
C ASP A 447 -10.33 23.21 -1.78
N GLY A 448 -10.37 21.88 -1.60
CA GLY A 448 -10.47 21.21 -0.32
C GLY A 448 -11.87 21.17 0.26
N THR A 449 -12.90 21.60 -0.48
CA THR A 449 -14.29 21.41 -0.07
C THR A 449 -14.63 19.93 -0.07
N THR A 450 -15.34 19.47 0.95
CA THR A 450 -15.73 18.07 1.09
C THR A 450 -17.23 17.88 1.03
N HIS A 451 -17.67 16.88 0.31
CA HIS A 451 -19.07 16.44 0.26
C HIS A 451 -19.14 14.97 0.68
N ARG A 452 -20.09 14.64 1.57
CA ARG A 452 -20.29 13.27 2.02
C ARG A 452 -21.70 12.82 1.79
N GLU A 453 -21.85 11.67 1.16
CA GLU A 453 -23.15 11.05 0.90
C GLU A 453 -23.13 9.56 1.22
N ALA A 454 -24.32 9.02 1.47
CA ALA A 454 -24.49 7.58 1.59
C ALA A 454 -24.57 6.96 0.20
N LEU A 455 -23.69 6.01 -0.08
CA LEU A 455 -23.71 5.28 -1.33
C LEU A 455 -24.80 4.20 -1.26
N LEU A 456 -26.05 4.58 -1.53
CA LEU A 456 -27.19 3.69 -1.50
C LEU A 456 -27.25 2.86 -2.78
N ALA A 457 -26.88 1.59 -2.69
CA ALA A 457 -27.33 0.63 -3.69
C ALA A 457 -28.71 0.11 -3.22
N THR A 458 -29.74 0.33 -4.02
CA THR A 458 -31.11 -0.12 -3.74
C THR A 458 -31.21 -1.63 -3.50
N ASP A 459 -30.26 -2.40 -4.04
CA ASP A 459 -30.22 -3.86 -3.95
C ASP A 459 -29.20 -4.40 -2.92
N LEU A 460 -28.40 -3.53 -2.31
CA LEU A 460 -27.35 -3.90 -1.36
C LEU A 460 -27.48 -3.25 0.00
N GLN A 461 -28.72 -3.00 0.45
CA GLN A 461 -28.95 -2.75 1.88
C GLN A 461 -28.25 -3.83 2.69
N ASP A 462 -27.46 -3.43 3.68
CA ASP A 462 -26.64 -4.30 4.54
C ASP A 462 -25.39 -4.93 3.87
N ALA A 463 -24.98 -4.49 2.67
CA ALA A 463 -23.71 -4.90 2.10
C ALA A 463 -22.56 -4.05 2.66
N ILE A 464 -21.41 -4.69 2.78
CA ILE A 464 -20.12 -4.05 3.08
C ILE A 464 -19.16 -4.29 1.93
N ILE A 465 -18.31 -3.31 1.66
CA ILE A 465 -17.27 -3.44 0.63
C ILE A 465 -15.94 -3.83 1.25
N SER A 466 -15.18 -4.62 0.50
CA SER A 466 -13.79 -4.92 0.85
C SER A 466 -12.89 -3.86 0.21
N THR A 467 -12.70 -2.76 0.94
CA THR A 467 -12.01 -1.55 0.47
C THR A 467 -10.59 -1.81 0.00
N VAL A 468 -9.87 -2.68 0.69
CA VAL A 468 -8.47 -3.03 0.37
C VAL A 468 -8.27 -3.70 -1.00
N VAL A 469 -9.34 -4.20 -1.60
CA VAL A 469 -9.30 -4.87 -2.91
C VAL A 469 -10.02 -4.08 -4.00
N CYS A 470 -10.65 -2.96 -3.66
CA CYS A 470 -11.21 -2.04 -4.64
C CYS A 470 -10.09 -1.29 -5.36
N ARG A 471 -10.25 -1.06 -6.65
CA ARG A 471 -9.23 -0.42 -7.50
C ARG A 471 -9.87 0.47 -8.53
N GLN A 472 -9.27 1.64 -8.77
CA GLN A 472 -9.55 2.41 -9.97
C GLN A 472 -9.10 1.60 -11.19
N VAL A 473 -9.97 1.44 -12.17
CA VAL A 473 -9.74 0.62 -13.38
C VAL A 473 -9.82 1.43 -14.65
N ASP A 474 -10.39 2.62 -14.60
CA ASP A 474 -10.47 3.61 -15.69
C ASP A 474 -10.39 5.01 -15.09
N ASP A 475 -10.33 6.01 -15.96
CA ASP A 475 -10.26 7.43 -15.58
C ASP A 475 -11.41 7.84 -14.65
N ASP A 476 -12.61 7.26 -14.83
CA ASP A 476 -13.81 7.62 -14.07
C ASP A 476 -14.42 6.43 -13.30
N ARG A 477 -13.74 5.26 -13.24
CA ARG A 477 -14.39 4.02 -12.79
C ARG A 477 -13.56 3.25 -11.79
N MET A 478 -14.21 2.84 -10.71
CA MET A 478 -13.66 1.97 -9.68
C MET A 478 -14.32 0.59 -9.72
N PHE A 479 -13.52 -0.46 -9.75
CA PHE A 479 -13.95 -1.83 -9.49
C PHE A 479 -14.12 -2.05 -7.99
N ILE A 480 -15.24 -2.64 -7.58
CA ILE A 480 -15.56 -2.90 -6.19
C ILE A 480 -15.96 -4.34 -5.95
N TYR A 481 -15.70 -4.80 -4.72
CA TYR A 481 -16.14 -6.09 -4.22
C TYR A 481 -16.96 -5.91 -2.96
N ALA A 482 -18.21 -6.35 -3.01
CA ALA A 482 -19.14 -6.24 -1.91
C ALA A 482 -19.61 -7.60 -1.40
N THR A 483 -19.87 -7.70 -0.09
CA THR A 483 -20.38 -8.90 0.56
C THR A 483 -21.62 -8.59 1.38
N ARG A 484 -22.61 -9.51 1.32
CA ARG A 484 -23.81 -9.50 2.16
C ARG A 484 -24.08 -10.91 2.69
N GLY A 485 -23.72 -11.14 3.94
CA GLY A 485 -23.84 -12.47 4.53
C GLY A 485 -22.95 -13.49 3.83
N LYS A 486 -23.57 -14.42 3.04
CA LYS A 486 -22.87 -15.44 2.24
C LYS A 486 -22.88 -15.15 0.73
N ILE A 487 -23.33 -13.96 0.34
CA ILE A 487 -23.40 -13.54 -1.05
C ILE A 487 -22.30 -12.50 -1.25
N PHE A 488 -21.62 -12.55 -2.38
CA PHE A 488 -20.74 -11.48 -2.81
C PHE A 488 -21.04 -11.07 -4.26
N GLN A 489 -20.66 -9.85 -4.61
CA GLN A 489 -20.81 -9.31 -5.96
C GLN A 489 -19.62 -8.46 -6.30
N TYR A 490 -19.24 -8.52 -7.56
CA TYR A 490 -18.36 -7.54 -8.20
C TYR A 490 -19.20 -6.40 -8.75
N GLY A 491 -18.67 -5.22 -8.73
CA GLY A 491 -19.38 -4.04 -9.23
C GLY A 491 -18.45 -2.97 -9.75
N TYR A 492 -19.06 -1.98 -10.40
CA TYR A 492 -18.40 -0.74 -10.77
C TYR A 492 -19.12 0.45 -10.15
N ILE A 493 -18.34 1.38 -9.61
CA ILE A 493 -18.78 2.75 -9.36
C ILE A 493 -18.22 3.60 -10.50
N THR A 494 -19.08 4.35 -11.19
CA THR A 494 -18.66 5.37 -12.16
C THR A 494 -18.90 6.74 -11.52
N PHE A 495 -17.88 7.55 -11.49
CA PHE A 495 -17.87 8.89 -10.93
C PHE A 495 -18.15 9.92 -12.05
N GLN A 496 -18.71 11.08 -11.68
CA GLN A 496 -19.08 12.14 -12.64
C GLN A 496 -18.66 13.51 -12.10
#